data_c511787c5e7a582213e4ae3fc58bc98b
#
_entry.id   c511787c5e7a582213e4ae3fc58bc98b
#
_cell.length_a   1.000
_cell.length_b   1.000
_cell.length_c   1.000
_cell.angle_alpha   90.00
_cell.angle_beta   90.00
_cell.angle_gamma   90.00
#
_symmetry.space_group_name_H-M   'P 1'
#
loop_
_entity.id
_entity.type
_entity.pdbx_description
1 polymer ?
#
loop_
_entity_poly.entity_id
_entity_poly.type
_entity_poly.pdbx_seq_one_letter_code
_entity_poly.pdbx_strand_id
1 'polypeptide(L)'
;MASEEINVPPMKDLNIDNITENTVIINSQSSDPRLTYVMERLVTHLHDFARETRLSTTEWMAALNFLVKVGQISTDVRHVSTSCSGSVPPLTEYDQEYILLSDILGLSLLVDAIDHPKPPASTEGSVLGPFHTHEAETMKHGDLMSQDTEGEPCLVLCTIKDVNGNPIEGVKVDIWETDSTGHYDVQHADRDGPDGRCVMKSDKDGVFWFKAIVPVPYPIPHDGPVGQLLKLLKRHPWRPAHMHFMFEKPGWDHLITYVSSHFRNILRSG
;
A
#
# COMPACT_ATOMS: atom_id res chain seq x y z
N MET A 1 -0.62 -31.23 -3.73
CA MET A 1 -1.43 -30.22 -4.43
C MET A 1 -0.48 -29.54 -5.39
N ALA A 2 -0.75 -29.56 -6.70
CA ALA A 2 0.05 -28.89 -7.69
C ALA A 2 -0.06 -27.37 -7.41
N SER A 3 1.08 -26.68 -7.28
CA SER A 3 1.12 -25.21 -7.24
C SER A 3 0.53 -24.73 -8.57
N GLU A 4 -0.65 -24.11 -8.55
CA GLU A 4 -1.12 -23.37 -9.72
C GLU A 4 -0.03 -22.34 -10.05
N GLU A 5 0.56 -22.41 -11.21
CA GLU A 5 1.46 -21.40 -11.71
C GLU A 5 0.70 -20.07 -11.79
N ILE A 6 1.13 -19.08 -10.98
CA ILE A 6 0.57 -17.75 -11.00
C ILE A 6 1.01 -17.09 -12.31
N ASN A 7 0.10 -17.00 -13.26
CA ASN A 7 0.35 -16.32 -14.52
C ASN A 7 0.11 -14.81 -14.34
N VAL A 8 1.18 -14.07 -14.09
CA VAL A 8 1.13 -12.60 -14.04
C VAL A 8 1.31 -12.05 -15.46
N PRO A 9 0.32 -11.35 -16.02
CA PRO A 9 0.47 -10.78 -17.35
C PRO A 9 1.59 -9.72 -17.36
N PRO A 10 2.30 -9.55 -18.50
CA PRO A 10 3.31 -8.51 -18.63
C PRO A 10 2.69 -7.12 -18.47
N MET A 11 3.26 -6.33 -17.57
CA MET A 11 2.83 -4.96 -17.29
C MET A 11 3.96 -3.98 -17.60
N LYS A 12 3.57 -2.75 -17.92
CA LYS A 12 4.49 -1.62 -18.04
C LYS A 12 4.91 -1.12 -16.67
N ASP A 13 6.08 -0.48 -16.57
CA ASP A 13 6.46 0.25 -15.38
C ASP A 13 5.41 1.32 -15.04
N LEU A 14 4.99 1.35 -13.78
CA LEU A 14 3.85 2.14 -13.34
C LEU A 14 4.16 3.65 -13.37
N ASN A 15 3.29 4.40 -14.02
CA ASN A 15 3.25 5.86 -13.99
C ASN A 15 1.82 6.37 -14.20
N ILE A 16 1.59 7.66 -14.08
CA ILE A 16 0.25 8.28 -14.17
C ILE A 16 -0.47 7.98 -15.50
N ASP A 17 0.26 7.80 -16.60
CA ASP A 17 -0.33 7.62 -17.92
C ASP A 17 -0.81 6.18 -18.16
N ASN A 18 -0.23 5.19 -17.49
CA ASN A 18 -0.51 3.78 -17.71
C ASN A 18 -1.21 3.05 -16.57
N ILE A 19 -1.54 3.73 -15.46
CA ILE A 19 -2.28 3.14 -14.31
C ILE A 19 -3.56 2.42 -14.78
N THR A 20 -4.34 3.04 -15.67
CA THR A 20 -5.59 2.46 -16.18
C THR A 20 -5.32 1.19 -16.98
N GLU A 21 -4.40 1.23 -17.92
CA GLU A 21 -4.05 0.08 -18.76
C GLU A 21 -3.56 -1.10 -17.92
N ASN A 22 -2.62 -0.86 -17.01
CA ASN A 22 -2.10 -1.91 -16.13
C ASN A 22 -3.19 -2.54 -15.24
N THR A 23 -4.10 -1.71 -14.71
CA THR A 23 -5.22 -2.20 -13.89
C THR A 23 -6.19 -3.07 -14.71
N VAL A 24 -6.51 -2.68 -15.93
CA VAL A 24 -7.35 -3.46 -16.85
C VAL A 24 -6.70 -4.80 -17.19
N ILE A 25 -5.41 -4.82 -17.52
CA ILE A 25 -4.66 -6.05 -17.81
C ILE A 25 -4.72 -7.02 -16.63
N ILE A 26 -4.45 -6.55 -15.39
CA ILE A 26 -4.50 -7.41 -14.20
C ILE A 26 -5.90 -8.00 -14.00
N ASN A 27 -6.95 -7.23 -14.27
CA ASN A 27 -8.34 -7.65 -14.06
C ASN A 27 -8.93 -8.49 -15.20
N SER A 28 -8.21 -8.67 -16.31
CA SER A 28 -8.72 -9.37 -17.52
C SER A 28 -8.67 -10.91 -17.46
N GLN A 29 -8.21 -11.50 -16.36
CA GLN A 29 -7.95 -12.94 -16.26
C GLN A 29 -9.17 -13.79 -15.85
N SER A 30 -10.33 -13.18 -15.62
CA SER A 30 -11.55 -13.89 -15.32
C SER A 30 -11.97 -14.81 -16.48
N SER A 31 -12.49 -16.00 -16.15
CA SER A 31 -13.13 -16.89 -17.15
C SER A 31 -14.53 -16.42 -17.54
N ASP A 32 -15.10 -15.43 -16.85
CA ASP A 32 -16.36 -14.79 -17.21
C ASP A 32 -16.11 -13.55 -18.07
N PRO A 33 -16.39 -13.60 -19.39
CA PRO A 33 -16.17 -12.48 -20.30
C PRO A 33 -17.00 -11.25 -19.92
N ARG A 34 -18.18 -11.46 -19.32
CA ARG A 34 -19.05 -10.35 -18.89
C ARG A 34 -18.43 -9.61 -17.70
N LEU A 35 -17.93 -10.34 -16.71
CA LEU A 35 -17.23 -9.73 -15.57
C LEU A 35 -15.98 -8.97 -16.02
N THR A 36 -15.17 -9.56 -16.90
CA THR A 36 -14.00 -8.90 -17.50
C THR A 36 -14.38 -7.58 -18.15
N TYR A 37 -15.41 -7.59 -19.02
CA TYR A 37 -15.89 -6.38 -19.69
C TYR A 37 -16.41 -5.32 -18.70
N VAL A 38 -17.22 -5.74 -17.71
CA VAL A 38 -17.75 -4.81 -16.71
C VAL A 38 -16.65 -4.18 -15.90
N MET A 39 -15.65 -4.97 -15.49
CA MET A 39 -14.50 -4.46 -14.72
C MET A 39 -13.61 -3.54 -15.55
N GLU A 40 -13.38 -3.85 -16.82
CA GLU A 40 -12.66 -2.96 -17.74
C GLU A 40 -13.35 -1.58 -17.82
N ARG A 41 -14.67 -1.58 -18.04
CA ARG A 41 -15.44 -0.33 -18.13
C ARG A 41 -15.49 0.41 -16.80
N LEU A 42 -15.69 -0.29 -15.69
CA LEU A 42 -15.69 0.30 -14.35
C LEU A 42 -14.37 1.01 -14.05
N VAL A 43 -13.26 0.31 -14.24
CA VAL A 43 -11.92 0.89 -14.03
C VAL A 43 -11.71 2.10 -14.94
N THR A 44 -12.01 1.97 -16.24
CA THR A 44 -11.85 3.06 -17.21
C THR A 44 -12.63 4.29 -16.77
N HIS A 45 -13.93 4.14 -16.46
CA HIS A 45 -14.77 5.27 -16.08
C HIS A 45 -14.40 5.87 -14.72
N LEU A 46 -13.99 5.06 -13.74
CA LEU A 46 -13.51 5.57 -12.45
C LEU A 46 -12.24 6.42 -12.64
N HIS A 47 -11.32 5.94 -13.46
CA HIS A 47 -10.09 6.67 -13.72
C HIS A 47 -10.33 7.91 -14.59
N ASP A 48 -11.21 7.82 -15.60
CA ASP A 48 -11.60 8.98 -16.41
C ASP A 48 -12.31 10.02 -15.51
N PHE A 49 -13.23 9.59 -14.65
CA PHE A 49 -13.85 10.46 -13.66
C PHE A 49 -12.81 11.17 -12.78
N ALA A 50 -11.86 10.44 -12.24
CA ALA A 50 -10.82 11.02 -11.39
C ALA A 50 -9.95 12.04 -12.15
N ARG A 51 -9.60 11.75 -13.42
CA ARG A 51 -8.83 12.68 -14.27
C ARG A 51 -9.64 13.91 -14.66
N GLU A 52 -10.88 13.73 -15.15
CA GLU A 52 -11.75 14.80 -15.62
C GLU A 52 -12.10 15.77 -14.50
N THR A 53 -12.40 15.26 -13.30
CA THR A 53 -12.73 16.07 -12.14
C THR A 53 -11.49 16.62 -11.42
N ARG A 54 -10.28 16.10 -11.74
CA ARG A 54 -9.06 16.35 -10.97
C ARG A 54 -9.30 16.09 -9.48
N LEU A 55 -9.91 14.93 -9.21
CA LEU A 55 -10.36 14.53 -7.88
C LEU A 55 -9.20 14.64 -6.88
N SER A 56 -9.37 15.49 -5.88
CA SER A 56 -8.36 15.66 -4.83
C SER A 56 -8.43 14.53 -3.80
N THR A 57 -7.32 14.30 -3.11
CA THR A 57 -7.27 13.33 -2.00
C THR A 57 -8.29 13.65 -0.91
N THR A 58 -8.55 14.94 -0.65
CA THR A 58 -9.55 15.38 0.33
C THR A 58 -10.97 14.97 -0.08
N GLU A 59 -11.34 15.16 -1.34
CA GLU A 59 -12.65 14.77 -1.88
C GLU A 59 -12.79 13.24 -1.93
N TRP A 60 -11.74 12.55 -2.36
CA TRP A 60 -11.69 11.09 -2.35
C TRP A 60 -11.88 10.52 -0.93
N MET A 61 -11.16 11.05 0.07
CA MET A 61 -11.31 10.65 1.47
C MET A 61 -12.72 10.94 2.00
N ALA A 62 -13.33 12.07 1.60
CA ALA A 62 -14.71 12.38 1.97
C ALA A 62 -15.70 11.35 1.40
N ALA A 63 -15.51 10.93 0.14
CA ALA A 63 -16.32 9.88 -0.49
C ALA A 63 -16.15 8.52 0.20
N LEU A 64 -14.93 8.13 0.54
CA LEU A 64 -14.67 6.89 1.30
C LEU A 64 -15.35 6.92 2.67
N ASN A 65 -15.20 8.02 3.42
CA ASN A 65 -15.83 8.19 4.73
C ASN A 65 -17.37 8.12 4.63
N PHE A 66 -17.94 8.64 3.56
CA PHE A 66 -19.38 8.50 3.30
C PHE A 66 -19.77 7.03 3.10
N LEU A 67 -19.04 6.29 2.26
CA LEU A 67 -19.28 4.86 2.01
C LEU A 67 -19.14 4.01 3.28
N VAL A 68 -18.12 4.31 4.09
CA VAL A 68 -17.94 3.68 5.41
C VAL A 68 -19.15 3.89 6.29
N LYS A 69 -19.63 5.15 6.43
CA LYS A 69 -20.83 5.46 7.22
C LYS A 69 -22.07 4.75 6.70
N VAL A 70 -22.24 4.68 5.37
CA VAL A 70 -23.34 3.91 4.76
C VAL A 70 -23.25 2.43 5.10
N GLY A 71 -22.04 1.85 5.05
CA GLY A 71 -21.79 0.45 5.44
C GLY A 71 -22.12 0.20 6.92
N GLN A 72 -21.71 1.08 7.82
CA GLN A 72 -22.01 1.00 9.24
C GLN A 72 -23.52 1.03 9.52
N ILE A 73 -24.25 1.99 8.92
CA ILE A 73 -25.73 2.07 9.06
C ILE A 73 -26.39 0.78 8.55
N SER A 74 -25.90 0.23 7.44
CA SER A 74 -26.44 -1.02 6.88
C SER A 74 -26.22 -2.23 7.81
N THR A 75 -25.17 -2.22 8.61
CA THR A 75 -24.89 -3.26 9.62
C THR A 75 -25.81 -3.13 10.81
N ASP A 76 -26.05 -1.92 11.31
CA ASP A 76 -26.97 -1.65 12.41
C ASP A 76 -28.41 -2.06 12.09
N VAL A 77 -28.87 -1.84 10.88
CA VAL A 77 -30.21 -2.27 10.42
C VAL A 77 -30.37 -3.79 10.39
N ARG A 78 -29.31 -4.56 10.15
CA ARG A 78 -29.34 -6.04 10.23
C ARG A 78 -29.35 -6.56 11.67
N HIS A 79 -28.77 -5.84 12.62
CA HIS A 79 -28.75 -6.23 14.03
C HIS A 79 -30.09 -5.99 14.77
N VAL A 80 -30.97 -5.15 14.23
CA VAL A 80 -32.32 -4.94 14.83
C VAL A 80 -33.23 -6.16 14.65
N SER A 81 -32.89 -7.12 13.81
CA SER A 81 -33.74 -8.29 13.57
C SER A 81 -33.28 -9.61 14.25
N THR A 82 -32.16 -9.61 14.99
CA THR A 82 -31.73 -10.79 15.76
C THR A 82 -31.20 -10.38 17.12
N SER A 83 -32.10 -10.38 18.09
CA SER A 83 -31.75 -10.33 19.52
C SER A 83 -30.98 -11.60 19.92
N CYS A 84 -29.67 -11.55 19.99
CA CYS A 84 -28.87 -12.43 20.85
C CYS A 84 -27.47 -11.83 21.06
N SER A 85 -27.22 -11.47 22.28
CA SER A 85 -25.98 -11.37 23.03
C SER A 85 -24.63 -11.44 22.27
N GLY A 86 -23.82 -10.40 22.37
CA GLY A 86 -22.36 -10.52 22.35
C GLY A 86 -21.68 -9.61 21.33
N SER A 87 -20.94 -8.66 21.87
CA SER A 87 -19.84 -7.86 21.28
C SER A 87 -19.95 -7.51 19.80
N VAL A 88 -20.19 -6.23 19.55
CA VAL A 88 -19.96 -5.57 18.25
C VAL A 88 -18.48 -5.83 17.89
N PRO A 89 -18.17 -6.43 16.71
CA PRO A 89 -16.80 -6.53 16.27
C PRO A 89 -16.18 -5.14 16.14
N PRO A 90 -14.89 -4.97 16.41
CA PRO A 90 -14.24 -3.67 16.30
C PRO A 90 -14.42 -3.10 14.89
N LEU A 91 -14.75 -1.81 14.82
CA LEU A 91 -15.04 -1.02 13.61
C LEU A 91 -13.93 -1.05 12.53
N THR A 92 -12.77 -1.62 12.85
CA THR A 92 -11.55 -1.63 12.03
C THR A 92 -11.57 -2.58 10.83
N GLU A 93 -12.36 -3.65 10.82
CA GLU A 93 -12.39 -4.60 9.69
C GLU A 93 -13.14 -4.08 8.45
N TYR A 94 -14.18 -3.26 8.64
CA TYR A 94 -14.99 -2.76 7.52
C TYR A 94 -14.36 -1.56 6.81
N ASP A 95 -13.62 -0.72 7.55
CA ASP A 95 -12.90 0.41 6.96
C ASP A 95 -11.81 -0.07 6.01
N GLN A 96 -11.14 -1.16 6.34
CA GLN A 96 -10.10 -1.77 5.53
C GLN A 96 -10.63 -2.34 4.20
N GLU A 97 -11.85 -2.87 4.17
CA GLU A 97 -12.43 -3.49 2.98
C GLU A 97 -12.71 -2.48 1.86
N TYR A 98 -13.16 -1.26 2.19
CA TYR A 98 -13.34 -0.20 1.19
C TYR A 98 -12.02 0.38 0.68
N ILE A 99 -11.03 0.55 1.55
CA ILE A 99 -9.68 0.95 1.16
C ILE A 99 -9.08 -0.12 0.24
N LEU A 100 -9.19 -1.38 0.63
CA LEU A 100 -8.73 -2.52 -0.17
C LEU A 100 -9.40 -2.56 -1.55
N LEU A 101 -10.72 -2.31 -1.62
CA LEU A 101 -11.44 -2.21 -2.90
C LEU A 101 -10.87 -1.09 -3.78
N SER A 102 -10.67 0.10 -3.21
CA SER A 102 -10.08 1.24 -3.92
C SER A 102 -8.67 0.91 -4.43
N ASP A 103 -7.87 0.22 -3.62
CA ASP A 103 -6.50 -0.18 -3.97
C ASP A 103 -6.49 -1.21 -5.10
N ILE A 104 -7.33 -2.24 -5.05
CA ILE A 104 -7.36 -3.24 -6.13
C ILE A 104 -7.92 -2.70 -7.45
N LEU A 105 -8.72 -1.64 -7.39
CA LEU A 105 -9.22 -0.91 -8.56
C LEU A 105 -8.20 0.12 -9.08
N GLY A 106 -7.09 0.36 -8.36
CA GLY A 106 -6.08 1.34 -8.70
C GLY A 106 -6.52 2.79 -8.49
N LEU A 107 -7.71 3.01 -7.89
CA LEU A 107 -8.25 4.36 -7.72
C LEU A 107 -7.44 5.18 -6.70
N SER A 108 -7.04 4.57 -5.59
CA SER A 108 -6.21 5.23 -4.57
C SER A 108 -4.92 5.77 -5.18
N LEU A 109 -4.22 4.93 -5.94
CA LEU A 109 -2.96 5.31 -6.58
C LEU A 109 -3.15 6.41 -7.64
N LEU A 110 -4.24 6.33 -8.43
CA LEU A 110 -4.52 7.34 -9.43
C LEU A 110 -4.84 8.70 -8.80
N VAL A 111 -5.65 8.71 -7.73
CA VAL A 111 -6.00 9.94 -7.03
C VAL A 111 -4.76 10.58 -6.41
N ASP A 112 -3.91 9.80 -5.76
CA ASP A 112 -2.62 10.29 -5.23
C ASP A 112 -1.76 10.91 -6.33
N ALA A 113 -1.61 10.22 -7.48
CA ALA A 113 -0.82 10.72 -8.60
C ALA A 113 -1.39 12.00 -9.26
N ILE A 114 -2.70 12.24 -9.15
CA ILE A 114 -3.35 13.47 -9.62
C ILE A 114 -3.13 14.62 -8.64
N ASP A 115 -3.30 14.35 -7.34
CA ASP A 115 -3.22 15.36 -6.28
C ASP A 115 -1.77 15.78 -5.98
N HIS A 116 -0.84 14.84 -6.12
CA HIS A 116 0.59 15.02 -5.90
C HIS A 116 1.42 14.77 -7.16
N PRO A 117 1.26 15.60 -8.21
CA PRO A 117 1.95 15.39 -9.48
C PRO A 117 3.47 15.48 -9.30
N LYS A 118 4.17 14.45 -9.71
CA LYS A 118 5.63 14.38 -9.56
C LYS A 118 6.33 14.97 -10.78
N PRO A 119 7.37 15.81 -10.59
CA PRO A 119 8.20 16.30 -11.68
C PRO A 119 8.89 15.13 -12.43
N PRO A 120 9.25 15.30 -13.71
CA PRO A 120 10.03 14.30 -14.45
C PRO A 120 11.30 13.90 -13.68
N ALA A 121 11.62 12.61 -13.68
CA ALA A 121 12.75 12.00 -13.00
C ALA A 121 12.69 12.01 -11.45
N SER A 122 11.55 12.37 -10.85
CA SER A 122 11.33 12.14 -9.42
C SER A 122 10.77 10.73 -9.16
N THR A 123 10.86 10.30 -7.90
CA THR A 123 10.30 9.03 -7.46
C THR A 123 8.77 9.08 -7.53
N GLU A 124 8.16 8.07 -8.13
CA GLU A 124 6.71 7.93 -8.22
C GLU A 124 6.07 7.66 -6.86
N GLY A 125 4.86 8.19 -6.68
CA GLY A 125 4.03 7.93 -5.49
C GLY A 125 3.44 6.53 -5.46
N SER A 126 3.03 6.11 -4.28
CA SER A 126 2.29 4.89 -4.02
C SER A 126 1.25 5.11 -2.93
N VAL A 127 0.37 4.12 -2.72
CA VAL A 127 -0.63 4.18 -1.66
C VAL A 127 0.01 3.92 -0.29
N LEU A 128 -0.55 4.57 0.74
CA LEU A 128 -0.14 4.39 2.13
C LEU A 128 -0.35 2.94 2.62
N GLY A 129 -1.41 2.31 2.13
CA GLY A 129 -1.83 0.99 2.60
C GLY A 129 -2.56 1.03 3.95
N PRO A 130 -3.21 -0.06 4.36
CA PRO A 130 -4.02 -0.10 5.57
C PRO A 130 -3.22 -0.32 6.87
N PHE A 131 -1.93 -0.62 6.78
CA PHE A 131 -1.11 -1.03 7.93
C PHE A 131 -0.19 0.08 8.47
N HIS A 132 -0.26 1.28 7.92
CA HIS A 132 0.43 2.45 8.46
C HIS A 132 -0.23 2.90 9.77
N THR A 133 0.60 3.21 10.77
CA THR A 133 0.18 3.83 12.05
C THR A 133 1.12 4.97 12.41
N HIS A 134 0.72 5.81 13.36
CA HIS A 134 1.54 6.92 13.86
C HIS A 134 2.36 6.57 15.12
N GLU A 135 2.43 5.29 15.48
CA GLU A 135 3.05 4.80 16.73
C GLU A 135 4.53 4.42 16.57
N ALA A 136 5.10 4.66 15.37
CA ALA A 136 6.49 4.33 15.09
C ALA A 136 7.47 5.14 15.96
N GLU A 137 8.47 4.46 16.53
CA GLU A 137 9.52 5.10 17.33
C GLU A 137 10.53 5.86 16.46
N THR A 138 11.06 6.96 17.00
CA THR A 138 12.14 7.68 16.36
C THR A 138 13.46 6.96 16.58
N MET A 139 14.13 6.57 15.49
CA MET A 139 15.40 5.85 15.49
C MET A 139 16.56 6.70 14.97
N LYS A 140 17.78 6.31 15.36
CA LYS A 140 19.04 6.89 14.86
C LYS A 140 19.55 6.06 13.68
N HIS A 141 20.42 6.68 12.89
CA HIS A 141 21.13 5.96 11.82
C HIS A 141 21.88 4.75 12.40
N GLY A 142 21.67 3.59 11.78
CA GLY A 142 22.28 2.33 12.15
C GLY A 142 21.51 1.49 13.17
N ASP A 143 20.42 2.01 13.74
CA ASP A 143 19.58 1.25 14.63
C ASP A 143 18.88 0.09 13.88
N LEU A 144 18.43 -0.90 14.63
CA LEU A 144 17.72 -2.08 14.12
C LEU A 144 16.21 -1.82 14.21
N MET A 145 15.53 -1.84 13.06
CA MET A 145 14.10 -1.54 12.95
C MET A 145 13.20 -2.72 13.36
N SER A 146 13.64 -3.95 13.09
CA SER A 146 12.85 -5.15 13.42
C SER A 146 13.55 -6.02 14.45
N GLN A 147 12.79 -6.58 15.38
CA GLN A 147 13.25 -7.57 16.35
C GLN A 147 13.08 -9.02 15.85
N ASP A 148 12.60 -9.21 14.64
CA ASP A 148 12.43 -10.52 14.03
C ASP A 148 13.78 -11.17 13.72
N THR A 149 14.13 -12.22 14.48
CA THR A 149 15.38 -12.96 14.34
C THR A 149 15.37 -14.02 13.23
N GLU A 150 14.20 -14.37 12.71
CA GLU A 150 14.03 -15.34 11.63
C GLU A 150 14.15 -14.68 10.25
N GLY A 151 14.04 -13.35 10.17
CA GLY A 151 14.21 -12.59 8.94
C GLY A 151 15.66 -12.55 8.45
N GLU A 152 15.87 -12.55 7.13
CA GLU A 152 17.19 -12.34 6.52
C GLU A 152 17.65 -10.88 6.79
N PRO A 153 18.73 -10.63 7.55
CA PRO A 153 19.16 -9.27 7.86
C PRO A 153 19.56 -8.49 6.61
N CYS A 154 19.19 -7.23 6.54
CA CYS A 154 19.63 -6.31 5.50
C CYS A 154 20.04 -4.93 6.06
N LEU A 155 20.85 -4.23 5.28
CA LEU A 155 21.18 -2.83 5.51
C LEU A 155 20.51 -1.98 4.46
N VAL A 156 19.69 -1.02 4.91
CA VAL A 156 19.02 -0.07 4.03
C VAL A 156 19.77 1.25 4.10
N LEU A 157 20.25 1.73 2.95
CA LEU A 157 20.93 3.01 2.78
C LEU A 157 20.23 3.81 1.70
N CYS A 158 19.71 4.98 2.05
CA CYS A 158 18.96 5.84 1.16
C CYS A 158 19.53 7.26 1.13
N THR A 159 19.33 7.93 0.00
CA THR A 159 19.67 9.34 -0.17
C THR A 159 18.46 10.08 -0.73
N ILE A 160 18.07 11.17 -0.10
CA ILE A 160 16.98 12.04 -0.52
C ILE A 160 17.58 13.28 -1.22
N LYS A 161 17.13 13.51 -2.45
CA LYS A 161 17.58 14.62 -3.29
C LYS A 161 16.41 15.34 -3.92
N ASP A 162 16.58 16.62 -4.20
CA ASP A 162 15.68 17.37 -5.06
C ASP A 162 15.85 16.97 -6.53
N VAL A 163 15.01 17.51 -7.41
CA VAL A 163 15.05 17.24 -8.86
C VAL A 163 16.33 17.75 -9.55
N ASN A 164 17.12 18.59 -8.88
CA ASN A 164 18.40 19.08 -9.36
C ASN A 164 19.59 18.24 -8.84
N GLY A 165 19.30 17.22 -8.02
CA GLY A 165 20.31 16.34 -7.43
C GLY A 165 20.90 16.85 -6.12
N ASN A 166 20.41 17.96 -5.56
CA ASN A 166 20.89 18.48 -4.28
C ASN A 166 20.32 17.65 -3.11
N PRO A 167 21.12 17.34 -2.10
CA PRO A 167 20.64 16.61 -0.92
C PRO A 167 19.64 17.44 -0.13
N ILE A 168 18.65 16.76 0.47
CA ILE A 168 17.63 17.40 1.31
C ILE A 168 17.82 16.93 2.75
N GLU A 169 18.32 17.83 3.60
CA GLU A 169 18.52 17.61 5.03
C GLU A 169 17.18 17.65 5.80
N GLY A 170 17.08 16.87 6.88
CA GLY A 170 15.99 16.98 7.87
C GLY A 170 14.61 16.54 7.37
N VAL A 171 14.54 15.76 6.31
CA VAL A 171 13.30 15.11 5.88
C VAL A 171 12.91 14.06 6.92
N LYS A 172 11.69 14.13 7.44
CA LYS A 172 11.11 13.06 8.25
C LYS A 172 10.77 11.91 7.32
N VAL A 173 11.27 10.73 7.64
CA VAL A 173 11.02 9.48 6.91
C VAL A 173 10.32 8.52 7.85
N ASP A 174 9.09 8.15 7.53
CA ASP A 174 8.33 7.11 8.21
C ASP A 174 8.45 5.83 7.37
N ILE A 175 8.82 4.71 8.01
CA ILE A 175 9.22 3.48 7.35
C ILE A 175 8.47 2.33 8.00
N TRP A 176 7.92 1.39 7.18
CA TRP A 176 7.28 0.18 7.71
C TRP A 176 7.38 -0.99 6.72
N GLU A 177 7.50 -2.19 7.26
CA GLU A 177 7.57 -3.45 6.53
C GLU A 177 6.90 -4.59 7.30
N THR A 178 6.69 -5.72 6.65
CA THR A 178 6.24 -6.97 7.29
C THR A 178 7.40 -7.68 7.98
N ASP A 179 7.07 -8.55 8.94
CA ASP A 179 8.00 -9.54 9.47
C ASP A 179 8.31 -10.65 8.43
N SER A 180 9.17 -11.61 8.79
CA SER A 180 9.57 -12.75 7.94
C SER A 180 8.43 -13.68 7.56
N THR A 181 7.28 -13.58 8.24
CA THR A 181 6.07 -14.37 7.94
C THR A 181 5.09 -13.62 7.02
N GLY A 182 5.39 -12.36 6.69
CA GLY A 182 4.55 -11.53 5.84
C GLY A 182 3.41 -10.81 6.56
N HIS A 183 3.55 -10.58 7.87
CA HIS A 183 2.58 -9.84 8.67
C HIS A 183 3.17 -8.52 9.19
N TYR A 184 2.34 -7.49 9.21
CA TYR A 184 2.68 -6.26 9.91
C TYR A 184 2.44 -6.41 11.42
N ASP A 185 3.13 -5.64 12.22
CA ASP A 185 3.00 -5.65 13.68
C ASP A 185 1.55 -5.50 14.16
N VAL A 186 0.75 -4.65 13.52
CA VAL A 186 -0.68 -4.43 13.82
C VAL A 186 -1.57 -5.66 13.56
N GLN A 187 -1.07 -6.67 12.87
CA GLN A 187 -1.79 -7.93 12.62
C GLN A 187 -1.52 -8.99 13.72
N HIS A 188 -0.61 -8.72 14.64
CA HIS A 188 -0.29 -9.60 15.77
C HIS A 188 -1.01 -9.13 17.03
N ALA A 189 -2.04 -9.87 17.44
CA ALA A 189 -2.86 -9.52 18.62
C ALA A 189 -2.12 -9.64 19.97
N ASP A 190 -1.01 -10.35 20.00
CA ASP A 190 -0.20 -10.67 21.18
C ASP A 190 1.11 -9.87 21.26
N ARG A 191 1.33 -8.92 20.35
CA ARG A 191 2.55 -8.10 20.33
C ARG A 191 2.38 -6.83 21.16
N ASP A 192 3.33 -6.59 22.03
CA ASP A 192 3.43 -5.34 22.80
C ASP A 192 4.28 -4.31 22.05
N GLY A 193 3.61 -3.34 21.42
CA GLY A 193 4.25 -2.20 20.76
C GLY A 193 4.65 -2.42 19.29
N PRO A 194 5.13 -1.35 18.62
CA PRO A 194 5.48 -1.36 17.21
C PRO A 194 6.75 -2.16 16.93
N ASP A 195 6.79 -2.85 15.78
CA ASP A 195 7.96 -3.53 15.25
C ASP A 195 7.94 -3.51 13.72
N GLY A 196 9.11 -3.57 13.10
CA GLY A 196 9.22 -3.45 11.66
C GLY A 196 8.79 -2.06 11.14
N ARG A 197 8.82 -1.03 12.02
CA ARG A 197 8.55 0.37 11.67
C ARG A 197 9.39 1.35 12.45
N CYS A 198 9.75 2.46 11.83
CA CYS A 198 10.47 3.54 12.51
C CYS A 198 10.26 4.90 11.85
N VAL A 199 10.57 5.96 12.58
CA VAL A 199 10.71 7.31 12.06
C VAL A 199 12.16 7.73 12.12
N MET A 200 12.69 8.26 11.02
CA MET A 200 14.06 8.76 10.93
C MET A 200 14.10 10.18 10.34
N LYS A 201 15.27 10.79 10.33
CA LYS A 201 15.52 12.05 9.62
C LYS A 201 16.76 11.91 8.77
N SER A 202 16.71 12.47 7.55
CA SER A 202 17.90 12.59 6.70
C SER A 202 18.91 13.55 7.31
N ASP A 203 20.20 13.24 7.15
CA ASP A 203 21.30 14.10 7.56
C ASP A 203 21.58 15.26 6.57
N LYS A 204 22.66 16.03 6.81
CA LYS A 204 23.08 17.17 5.95
C LYS A 204 23.39 16.77 4.50
N ASP A 205 23.72 15.51 4.25
CA ASP A 205 24.01 14.97 2.94
C ASP A 205 22.76 14.27 2.32
N GLY A 206 21.60 14.44 2.94
CA GLY A 206 20.32 13.83 2.54
C GLY A 206 20.26 12.33 2.82
N VAL A 207 21.20 11.77 3.56
CA VAL A 207 21.34 10.33 3.79
C VAL A 207 20.59 9.92 5.06
N PHE A 208 19.99 8.74 5.03
CA PHE A 208 19.55 7.98 6.20
C PHE A 208 19.81 6.49 5.97
N TRP A 209 20.03 5.74 7.05
CA TRP A 209 20.31 4.32 6.96
C TRP A 209 19.97 3.60 8.27
N PHE A 210 19.56 2.34 8.14
CA PHE A 210 19.15 1.49 9.26
C PHE A 210 19.33 0.02 8.93
N LYS A 211 19.25 -0.82 9.95
CA LYS A 211 19.21 -2.27 9.79
C LYS A 211 17.76 -2.74 9.83
N ALA A 212 17.43 -3.68 8.97
CA ALA A 212 16.10 -4.23 8.79
C ALA A 212 16.20 -5.71 8.42
N ILE A 213 15.10 -6.34 8.05
CA ILE A 213 15.07 -7.63 7.39
C ILE A 213 14.74 -7.46 5.92
N VAL A 214 15.08 -8.46 5.09
CA VAL A 214 14.68 -8.48 3.68
C VAL A 214 13.16 -8.68 3.63
N PRO A 215 12.38 -7.76 3.04
CA PRO A 215 10.94 -7.92 2.94
C PRO A 215 10.54 -9.22 2.23
N VAL A 216 9.42 -9.80 2.61
CA VAL A 216 8.84 -10.99 1.99
C VAL A 216 7.52 -10.67 1.28
N PRO A 217 7.13 -11.45 0.24
CA PRO A 217 5.80 -11.33 -0.34
C PRO A 217 4.73 -11.69 0.69
N TYR A 218 3.61 -10.99 0.67
CA TYR A 218 2.49 -11.29 1.55
C TYR A 218 1.16 -11.18 0.81
N PRO A 219 0.14 -11.96 1.22
CA PRO A 219 -1.19 -11.81 0.66
C PRO A 219 -1.90 -10.63 1.32
N ILE A 220 -2.58 -9.81 0.53
CA ILE A 220 -3.53 -8.84 1.08
C ILE A 220 -4.69 -9.61 1.75
N PRO A 221 -5.41 -9.01 2.72
CA PRO A 221 -6.62 -9.61 3.27
C PRO A 221 -7.57 -10.06 2.15
N HIS A 222 -8.01 -11.31 2.17
CA HIS A 222 -8.80 -11.89 1.05
C HIS A 222 -9.90 -12.85 1.51
N ASP A 223 -10.27 -12.77 2.74
CA ASP A 223 -11.39 -13.48 3.39
C ASP A 223 -12.73 -12.75 3.23
N GLY A 224 -12.70 -11.43 3.02
CA GLY A 224 -13.86 -10.58 2.83
C GLY A 224 -14.41 -10.51 1.38
N PRO A 225 -15.36 -9.58 1.13
CA PRO A 225 -15.96 -9.35 -0.20
C PRO A 225 -14.96 -9.05 -1.31
N VAL A 226 -13.91 -8.27 -1.03
CA VAL A 226 -12.86 -7.95 -1.99
C VAL A 226 -12.06 -9.20 -2.36
N GLY A 227 -11.77 -10.08 -1.39
CA GLY A 227 -11.13 -11.37 -1.65
C GLY A 227 -11.99 -12.29 -2.53
N GLN A 228 -13.32 -12.26 -2.37
CA GLN A 228 -14.23 -12.97 -3.26
C GLN A 228 -14.19 -12.39 -4.69
N LEU A 229 -14.14 -11.05 -4.82
CA LEU A 229 -13.98 -10.40 -6.12
C LEU A 229 -12.65 -10.79 -6.78
N LEU A 230 -11.54 -10.80 -6.06
CA LEU A 230 -10.24 -11.25 -6.58
C LEU A 230 -10.30 -12.70 -7.11
N LYS A 231 -10.96 -13.62 -6.39
CA LYS A 231 -11.17 -14.99 -6.84
C LYS A 231 -11.98 -15.07 -8.15
N LEU A 232 -13.05 -14.27 -8.27
CA LEU A 232 -13.85 -14.19 -9.49
C LEU A 232 -13.04 -13.65 -10.67
N LEU A 233 -12.18 -12.67 -10.42
CA LEU A 233 -11.28 -12.08 -11.40
C LEU A 233 -10.07 -12.98 -11.72
N LYS A 234 -9.87 -14.09 -11.03
CA LYS A 234 -8.66 -14.93 -11.07
C LYS A 234 -7.38 -14.14 -10.81
N ARG A 235 -7.49 -13.09 -10.01
CA ARG A 235 -6.37 -12.26 -9.57
C ARG A 235 -5.84 -12.79 -8.25
N HIS A 236 -4.52 -13.02 -8.18
CA HIS A 236 -3.90 -13.47 -6.93
C HIS A 236 -3.88 -12.34 -5.87
N PRO A 237 -3.96 -12.68 -4.57
CA PRO A 237 -3.91 -11.69 -3.49
C PRO A 237 -2.48 -11.25 -3.15
N TRP A 238 -1.45 -11.88 -3.69
CA TRP A 238 -0.07 -11.66 -3.32
C TRP A 238 0.44 -10.30 -3.79
N ARG A 239 1.05 -9.56 -2.87
CA ARG A 239 1.89 -8.40 -3.17
C ARG A 239 3.36 -8.83 -3.22
N PRO A 240 4.16 -8.27 -4.14
CA PRO A 240 5.60 -8.48 -4.11
C PRO A 240 6.18 -7.99 -2.77
N ALA A 241 7.29 -8.57 -2.36
CA ALA A 241 8.05 -8.12 -1.20
C ALA A 241 8.38 -6.63 -1.32
N HIS A 242 8.10 -5.83 -0.29
CA HIS A 242 8.35 -4.39 -0.32
C HIS A 242 8.48 -3.80 1.09
N MET A 243 9.15 -2.66 1.14
CA MET A 243 9.26 -1.80 2.30
C MET A 243 8.68 -0.43 1.94
N HIS A 244 7.80 0.09 2.76
CA HIS A 244 7.16 1.39 2.57
C HIS A 244 7.99 2.53 3.14
N PHE A 245 7.87 3.69 2.50
CA PHE A 245 8.46 4.94 2.94
C PHE A 245 7.47 6.09 2.75
N MET A 246 7.34 6.94 3.76
CA MET A 246 6.65 8.22 3.66
C MET A 246 7.61 9.34 4.05
N PHE A 247 7.77 10.31 3.15
CA PHE A 247 8.68 11.43 3.28
C PHE A 247 7.90 12.72 3.49
N GLU A 248 8.23 13.45 4.55
CA GLU A 248 7.59 14.70 4.91
C GLU A 248 8.63 15.77 5.26
N LYS A 249 8.47 16.98 4.69
CA LYS A 249 9.26 18.14 5.05
C LYS A 249 8.47 19.42 4.76
N PRO A 250 8.43 20.40 5.70
CA PRO A 250 7.77 21.68 5.45
C PRO A 250 8.33 22.37 4.20
N GLY A 251 7.42 22.84 3.33
CA GLY A 251 7.78 23.51 2.07
C GLY A 251 8.04 22.56 0.89
N TRP A 252 7.85 21.26 1.09
CA TRP A 252 7.93 20.21 0.08
C TRP A 252 6.61 19.44 0.04
N ASP A 253 6.27 18.93 -1.13
CA ASP A 253 5.18 17.97 -1.25
C ASP A 253 5.58 16.63 -0.60
N HIS A 254 4.62 15.95 0.02
CA HIS A 254 4.89 14.65 0.62
C HIS A 254 5.06 13.57 -0.46
N LEU A 255 5.79 12.54 -0.13
CA LEU A 255 5.96 11.38 -0.99
C LEU A 255 5.69 10.11 -0.18
N ILE A 256 4.73 9.31 -0.62
CA ILE A 256 4.56 7.93 -0.17
C ILE A 256 5.07 7.04 -1.30
N THR A 257 5.96 6.12 -1.01
CA THR A 257 6.49 5.17 -2.00
C THR A 257 6.90 3.86 -1.34
N TYR A 258 7.32 2.90 -2.15
CA TYR A 258 7.89 1.65 -1.65
C TYR A 258 9.05 1.19 -2.52
N VAL A 259 9.93 0.42 -1.93
CA VAL A 259 10.99 -0.31 -2.64
C VAL A 259 10.62 -1.78 -2.67
N SER A 260 10.49 -2.35 -3.87
CA SER A 260 10.16 -3.76 -4.06
C SER A 260 11.37 -4.62 -4.42
N SER A 261 11.22 -5.90 -4.36
CA SER A 261 12.16 -7.01 -4.24
C SER A 261 13.20 -7.25 -5.34
N HIS A 262 13.73 -6.25 -5.97
CA HIS A 262 15.04 -6.40 -6.62
C HIS A 262 16.21 -6.38 -5.61
N PHE A 263 15.90 -6.42 -4.30
CA PHE A 263 16.89 -6.47 -3.22
C PHE A 263 17.92 -7.60 -3.35
N ARG A 264 17.58 -8.74 -3.98
CA ARG A 264 18.52 -9.86 -4.16
C ARG A 264 19.61 -9.63 -5.18
N ASN A 265 19.46 -8.69 -6.11
CA ASN A 265 20.42 -8.46 -7.18
C ASN A 265 21.45 -7.38 -6.87
N ILE A 266 21.20 -6.51 -5.89
CA ILE A 266 22.12 -5.42 -5.52
C ILE A 266 23.22 -5.90 -4.56
N LEU A 267 22.95 -6.93 -3.75
CA LEU A 267 23.91 -7.43 -2.75
C LEU A 267 24.81 -8.59 -3.25
N ARG A 268 24.67 -9.07 -4.49
CA ARG A 268 25.48 -10.14 -5.05
C ARG A 268 26.56 -9.70 -6.04
N SER A 269 26.75 -8.41 -6.25
CA SER A 269 27.82 -7.87 -7.09
C SER A 269 28.88 -7.16 -6.23
N GLY A 270 29.48 -7.90 -5.31
CA GLY A 270 30.64 -7.49 -4.54
C GLY A 270 31.60 -8.65 -4.47
#